data_7ce80a4430d633bdf4def22aeb77fa5d
#
_entry.id   7ce80a4430d633bdf4def22aeb77fa5d
#
_cell.length_a   1.000
_cell.length_b   1.000
_cell.length_c   1.000
_cell.angle_alpha   90.00
_cell.angle_beta   90.00
_cell.angle_gamma   90.00
#
_symmetry.space_group_name_H-M   'P 1'
#
loop_
_entity.id
_entity.type
_entity.pdbx_description
1 polymer ?
#
loop_
_entity_poly.entity_id
_entity_poly.type
_entity_poly.pdbx_seq_one_letter_code
_entity_poly.pdbx_strand_id
1 'polypeptide(L)'
;MRLSALLAVLSVLPLVAAQPGGIFVAVGKGGRRISSPDGVRWENDTRWPAGAAAADEALHDAAFGLGRFVAVGGGAAKGRIVSTRDGKTWRELPAPPGCVTTIVFGGGRFIASHGGELLWSADGEKFVAGAKLDWPGTVRAFRAAWGDGEGGHRCVIVGDLDPGGGQPREGWRASTPDGIRYTSRDRGTRPARDVAYGAGLWVVVGPGGLIESSIDGQTWQPRTAGPDEDFQRVVWTGSRFLATEGKVAWSSPDGVNWAKAPEPIPGRLAWAREEALGIAFSPGGDIHLSTDLAAWRKLPVPPGAPLKAVVFGTP
;
A
#
# COMPACT_ATOMS: atom_id res chain seq x y z
N MET A 1 -24.21 46.65 -25.94
CA MET A 1 -24.12 45.26 -25.50
C MET A 1 -22.78 44.71 -25.95
N ARG A 2 -21.83 44.55 -25.06
CA ARG A 2 -20.57 43.90 -25.34
C ARG A 2 -20.62 42.49 -24.72
N LEU A 3 -20.61 41.45 -25.53
CA LEU A 3 -20.47 40.08 -25.12
C LEU A 3 -18.99 39.87 -24.73
N SER A 4 -18.75 39.64 -23.45
CA SER A 4 -17.45 39.12 -22.95
C SER A 4 -17.48 37.61 -23.09
N ALA A 5 -16.72 37.08 -24.02
CA ALA A 5 -16.48 35.64 -24.12
C ALA A 5 -15.53 35.25 -22.99
N LEU A 6 -16.00 34.44 -22.06
CA LEU A 6 -15.16 33.73 -21.07
C LEU A 6 -14.38 32.60 -21.81
N LEU A 7 -13.10 32.82 -22.06
CA LEU A 7 -12.20 31.75 -22.46
C LEU A 7 -11.96 30.87 -21.22
N ALA A 8 -12.55 29.66 -21.22
CA ALA A 8 -12.16 28.63 -20.31
C ALA A 8 -10.75 28.13 -20.70
N VAL A 9 -9.75 28.54 -19.94
CA VAL A 9 -8.39 27.96 -20.05
C VAL A 9 -8.49 26.54 -19.52
N LEU A 10 -8.61 25.56 -20.42
CA LEU A 10 -8.32 24.17 -20.08
C LEU A 10 -6.82 24.12 -19.70
N SER A 11 -6.52 24.06 -18.44
CA SER A 11 -5.18 23.73 -17.96
C SER A 11 -4.90 22.28 -18.36
N VAL A 12 -4.22 22.10 -19.48
CA VAL A 12 -3.61 20.82 -19.83
C VAL A 12 -2.45 20.62 -18.86
N LEU A 13 -2.69 19.88 -17.79
CA LEU A 13 -1.57 19.39 -16.95
C LEU A 13 -0.58 18.67 -17.86
N PRO A 14 0.73 18.96 -17.74
CA PRO A 14 1.71 18.27 -18.57
C PRO A 14 1.56 16.76 -18.40
N LEU A 15 1.59 16.05 -19.50
CA LEU A 15 1.65 14.59 -19.52
C LEU A 15 2.97 14.23 -18.82
N VAL A 16 2.91 13.65 -17.63
CA VAL A 16 4.10 13.11 -16.98
C VAL A 16 4.59 12.00 -17.89
N ALA A 17 5.73 12.20 -18.51
CA ALA A 17 6.37 11.15 -19.29
C ALA A 17 6.91 10.12 -18.28
N ALA A 18 6.26 8.96 -18.20
CA ALA A 18 6.79 7.84 -17.42
C ALA A 18 8.23 7.54 -17.85
N GLN A 19 9.04 7.06 -16.90
CA GLN A 19 10.42 6.65 -17.21
C GLN A 19 10.41 5.69 -18.40
N PRO A 20 11.33 5.85 -19.39
CA PRO A 20 11.38 4.96 -20.54
C PRO A 20 11.47 3.50 -20.10
N GLY A 21 10.49 2.69 -20.52
CA GLY A 21 10.41 1.26 -20.18
C GLY A 21 9.76 0.91 -18.85
N GLY A 22 9.35 1.90 -18.03
CA GLY A 22 8.59 1.65 -16.79
C GLY A 22 7.11 1.40 -17.06
N ILE A 23 6.46 0.63 -16.18
CA ILE A 23 5.01 0.38 -16.22
C ILE A 23 4.39 0.46 -14.83
N PHE A 24 3.15 0.88 -14.79
CA PHE A 24 2.28 0.79 -13.62
C PHE A 24 1.52 -0.53 -13.67
N VAL A 25 1.40 -1.19 -12.55
CA VAL A 25 0.56 -2.36 -12.34
C VAL A 25 -0.40 -2.07 -11.20
N ALA A 26 -1.70 -2.23 -11.44
CA ALA A 26 -2.72 -2.10 -10.40
C ALA A 26 -3.48 -3.41 -10.23
N VAL A 27 -3.81 -3.73 -8.97
CA VAL A 27 -4.45 -4.99 -8.59
C VAL A 27 -5.64 -4.77 -7.66
N GLY A 28 -6.59 -5.72 -7.64
CA GLY A 28 -7.79 -5.52 -6.85
C GLY A 28 -8.70 -6.72 -6.67
N LYS A 29 -10.00 -6.43 -6.42
CA LYS A 29 -11.04 -7.42 -6.15
C LYS A 29 -11.27 -8.36 -7.33
N GLY A 30 -11.60 -9.62 -7.06
CA GLY A 30 -11.77 -10.66 -8.08
C GLY A 30 -10.47 -11.03 -8.79
N GLY A 31 -9.32 -10.73 -8.19
CA GLY A 31 -8.00 -10.91 -8.81
C GLY A 31 -7.75 -9.99 -9.99
N ARG A 32 -8.44 -8.86 -10.07
CA ARG A 32 -8.26 -7.89 -11.14
C ARG A 32 -6.82 -7.39 -11.19
N ARG A 33 -6.25 -7.37 -12.39
CA ARG A 33 -4.90 -6.89 -12.71
C ARG A 33 -4.99 -6.09 -14.00
N ILE A 34 -4.49 -4.86 -13.96
CA ILE A 34 -4.38 -3.96 -15.12
C ILE A 34 -3.00 -3.33 -15.13
N SER A 35 -2.54 -2.92 -16.28
CA SER A 35 -1.25 -2.23 -16.41
C SER A 35 -1.38 -0.97 -17.24
N SER A 36 -0.42 -0.07 -17.09
CA SER A 36 -0.36 1.20 -17.81
C SER A 36 1.09 1.61 -18.03
N PRO A 37 1.46 2.04 -19.26
CA PRO A 37 2.80 2.56 -19.52
C PRO A 37 3.00 3.99 -19.00
N ASP A 38 1.92 4.73 -18.75
CA ASP A 38 1.95 6.17 -18.46
C ASP A 38 1.09 6.59 -17.25
N GLY A 39 0.48 5.62 -16.54
CA GLY A 39 -0.44 5.88 -15.44
C GLY A 39 -1.81 6.44 -15.88
N VAL A 40 -1.99 6.70 -17.17
CA VAL A 40 -3.19 7.34 -17.76
C VAL A 40 -4.03 6.34 -18.54
N ARG A 41 -3.39 5.59 -19.45
CA ARG A 41 -4.05 4.56 -20.27
C ARG A 41 -3.86 3.21 -19.62
N TRP A 42 -4.96 2.64 -19.13
CA TRP A 42 -4.97 1.36 -18.41
C TRP A 42 -5.48 0.25 -19.35
N GLU A 43 -4.68 -0.81 -19.47
CA GLU A 43 -4.85 -1.91 -20.41
C GLU A 43 -4.66 -3.26 -19.71
N ASN A 44 -4.75 -4.34 -20.48
CA ASN A 44 -4.46 -5.72 -20.05
C ASN A 44 -5.29 -6.15 -18.82
N ASP A 45 -6.60 -5.74 -18.79
CA ASP A 45 -7.52 -6.08 -17.70
C ASP A 45 -7.77 -7.59 -17.65
N THR A 46 -7.17 -8.26 -16.71
CA THR A 46 -7.33 -9.69 -16.43
C THR A 46 -7.88 -9.94 -15.04
N ARG A 47 -8.56 -11.08 -14.85
CA ARG A 47 -9.18 -11.47 -13.57
C ARG A 47 -9.03 -12.98 -13.37
N TRP A 48 -9.39 -13.47 -12.18
CA TRP A 48 -9.57 -14.89 -12.01
C TRP A 48 -10.67 -15.40 -12.95
N PRO A 49 -10.57 -16.66 -13.43
CA PRO A 49 -11.69 -17.31 -14.12
C PRO A 49 -12.96 -17.26 -13.27
N ALA A 50 -14.12 -17.13 -13.92
CA ALA A 50 -15.40 -17.06 -13.24
C ALA A 50 -15.64 -18.32 -12.39
N GLY A 51 -16.02 -18.11 -11.12
CA GLY A 51 -16.37 -19.17 -10.16
C GLY A 51 -16.72 -18.54 -8.82
N ALA A 52 -17.58 -19.19 -8.03
CA ALA A 52 -18.13 -18.62 -6.80
C ALA A 52 -17.04 -18.24 -5.77
N ALA A 53 -15.95 -18.99 -5.67
CA ALA A 53 -14.84 -18.69 -4.77
C ALA A 53 -13.98 -17.49 -5.25
N ALA A 54 -13.90 -17.25 -6.56
CA ALA A 54 -13.08 -16.20 -7.13
C ALA A 54 -13.65 -14.79 -6.92
N ALA A 55 -14.95 -14.63 -6.69
CA ALA A 55 -15.59 -13.33 -6.52
C ALA A 55 -15.18 -12.64 -5.20
N ASP A 56 -14.91 -13.41 -4.16
CA ASP A 56 -14.52 -12.91 -2.84
C ASP A 56 -13.00 -12.81 -2.65
N GLU A 57 -12.22 -13.44 -3.54
CA GLU A 57 -10.77 -13.33 -3.53
C GLU A 57 -10.32 -12.00 -4.13
N ALA A 58 -9.37 -11.36 -3.48
CA ALA A 58 -8.78 -10.10 -3.96
C ALA A 58 -7.26 -10.17 -3.94
N LEU A 59 -6.62 -9.44 -4.85
CA LEU A 59 -5.25 -9.04 -4.68
C LEU A 59 -5.24 -7.76 -3.83
N HIS A 60 -4.50 -7.79 -2.73
CA HIS A 60 -4.53 -6.75 -1.71
C HIS A 60 -3.37 -5.78 -1.83
N ASP A 61 -2.23 -6.27 -2.30
CA ASP A 61 -0.99 -5.51 -2.36
C ASP A 61 -0.09 -6.01 -3.49
N ALA A 62 0.86 -5.16 -3.90
CA ALA A 62 1.84 -5.48 -4.92
C ALA A 62 3.16 -4.75 -4.66
N ALA A 63 4.27 -5.39 -5.05
CA ALA A 63 5.61 -4.82 -4.98
C ALA A 63 6.37 -5.09 -6.29
N PHE A 64 7.31 -4.21 -6.60
CA PHE A 64 8.24 -4.38 -7.71
C PHE A 64 9.67 -4.56 -7.18
N GLY A 65 10.40 -5.48 -7.77
CA GLY A 65 11.81 -5.73 -7.49
C GLY A 65 12.37 -6.83 -8.36
N LEU A 66 13.68 -6.88 -8.55
CA LEU A 66 14.35 -7.89 -9.37
C LEU A 66 13.78 -8.02 -10.80
N GLY A 67 13.35 -6.88 -11.39
CA GLY A 67 12.76 -6.83 -12.72
C GLY A 67 11.40 -7.54 -12.82
N ARG A 68 10.62 -7.63 -11.74
CA ARG A 68 9.28 -8.23 -11.74
C ARG A 68 8.33 -7.59 -10.75
N PHE A 69 7.07 -7.68 -11.05
CA PHE A 69 5.97 -7.38 -10.14
C PHE A 69 5.52 -8.66 -9.47
N VAL A 70 5.28 -8.58 -8.17
CA VAL A 70 4.64 -9.64 -7.40
C VAL A 70 3.43 -9.06 -6.71
N ALA A 71 2.27 -9.69 -6.88
CA ALA A 71 1.05 -9.29 -6.20
C ALA A 71 0.53 -10.42 -5.31
N VAL A 72 -0.01 -10.05 -4.17
CA VAL A 72 -0.46 -10.98 -3.13
C VAL A 72 -1.91 -10.72 -2.73
N GLY A 73 -2.56 -11.77 -2.26
CA GLY A 73 -3.96 -11.69 -1.88
C GLY A 73 -4.55 -13.03 -1.47
N GLY A 74 -5.80 -13.22 -1.89
CA GLY A 74 -6.56 -14.44 -1.64
C GLY A 74 -7.79 -14.20 -0.77
N GLY A 75 -8.33 -15.27 -0.25
CA GLY A 75 -9.47 -15.30 0.68
C GLY A 75 -9.13 -16.14 1.92
N ALA A 76 -10.13 -16.44 2.72
CA ALA A 76 -9.95 -17.20 3.96
C ALA A 76 -9.39 -18.63 3.71
N ALA A 77 -9.80 -19.27 2.62
CA ALA A 77 -9.41 -20.65 2.33
C ALA A 77 -8.09 -20.76 1.55
N LYS A 78 -7.79 -19.81 0.66
CA LYS A 78 -6.66 -19.89 -0.26
C LYS A 78 -5.93 -18.54 -0.37
N GLY A 79 -4.63 -18.55 -0.13
CA GLY A 79 -3.75 -17.44 -0.47
C GLY A 79 -3.48 -17.39 -1.97
N ARG A 80 -3.10 -16.20 -2.44
CA ARG A 80 -2.72 -15.98 -3.84
C ARG A 80 -1.41 -15.20 -3.87
N ILE A 81 -0.47 -15.70 -4.64
CA ILE A 81 0.76 -15.00 -5.04
C ILE A 81 0.85 -15.12 -6.55
N VAL A 82 0.96 -14.01 -7.24
CA VAL A 82 1.11 -13.97 -8.70
C VAL A 82 2.25 -13.05 -9.10
N SER A 83 2.96 -13.36 -10.16
CA SER A 83 4.07 -12.55 -10.66
C SER A 83 3.97 -12.28 -12.14
N THR A 84 4.55 -11.16 -12.57
CA THR A 84 4.70 -10.79 -13.98
C THR A 84 5.97 -9.96 -14.16
N ARG A 85 6.54 -9.98 -15.37
CA ARG A 85 7.62 -9.06 -15.79
C ARG A 85 7.10 -7.93 -16.68
N ASP A 86 5.99 -8.16 -17.38
CA ASP A 86 5.48 -7.28 -18.43
C ASP A 86 4.12 -6.63 -18.10
N GLY A 87 3.54 -6.94 -16.90
CA GLY A 87 2.21 -6.50 -16.51
C GLY A 87 1.06 -7.11 -17.31
N LYS A 88 1.34 -8.04 -18.23
CA LYS A 88 0.38 -8.68 -19.16
C LYS A 88 0.24 -10.15 -18.88
N THR A 89 1.36 -10.86 -18.88
CA THR A 89 1.43 -12.31 -18.67
C THR A 89 1.69 -12.61 -17.21
N TRP A 90 0.73 -13.23 -16.54
CA TRP A 90 0.78 -13.51 -15.12
C TRP A 90 0.97 -14.98 -14.82
N ARG A 91 1.86 -15.30 -13.92
CA ARG A 91 2.11 -16.64 -13.38
C ARG A 91 1.61 -16.73 -11.96
N GLU A 92 0.81 -17.75 -11.64
CA GLU A 92 0.44 -18.08 -10.26
C GLU A 92 1.59 -18.87 -9.61
N LEU A 93 1.92 -18.50 -8.38
CA LEU A 93 2.98 -19.10 -7.57
C LEU A 93 2.35 -19.87 -6.40
N PRO A 94 3.07 -20.85 -5.82
CA PRO A 94 2.64 -21.48 -4.57
C PRO A 94 2.41 -20.45 -3.47
N ALA A 95 1.29 -20.57 -2.77
CA ALA A 95 0.90 -19.70 -1.68
C ALA A 95 0.37 -20.51 -0.49
N PRO A 96 0.48 -20.02 0.76
CA PRO A 96 -0.08 -20.69 1.92
C PRO A 96 -1.61 -20.74 1.87
N PRO A 97 -2.27 -21.58 2.66
CA PRO A 97 -3.70 -21.45 2.91
C PRO A 97 -3.99 -20.12 3.61
N GLY A 98 -5.10 -19.46 3.24
CA GLY A 98 -5.49 -18.16 3.79
C GLY A 98 -4.82 -16.95 3.09
N CYS A 99 -5.30 -15.77 3.40
CA CYS A 99 -4.97 -14.54 2.67
C CYS A 99 -3.54 -14.05 2.97
N VAL A 100 -2.78 -13.75 1.94
CA VAL A 100 -1.52 -12.97 2.03
C VAL A 100 -1.88 -11.50 1.87
N THR A 101 -1.63 -10.66 2.88
CA THR A 101 -2.26 -9.34 2.98
C THR A 101 -1.39 -8.19 2.51
N THR A 102 -0.07 -8.32 2.59
CA THR A 102 0.87 -7.26 2.21
C THR A 102 2.16 -7.85 1.66
N ILE A 103 2.82 -7.09 0.80
CA ILE A 103 4.14 -7.41 0.24
C ILE A 103 4.94 -6.13 0.02
N VAL A 104 6.23 -6.21 0.29
CA VAL A 104 7.20 -5.15 0.00
C VAL A 104 8.46 -5.76 -0.61
N PHE A 105 9.22 -4.94 -1.32
CA PHE A 105 10.57 -5.27 -1.77
C PHE A 105 11.57 -4.31 -1.15
N GLY A 106 12.65 -4.86 -0.62
CA GLY A 106 13.77 -4.11 -0.07
C GLY A 106 14.87 -5.06 0.42
N GLY A 107 16.09 -4.56 0.58
CA GLY A 107 17.22 -5.40 0.97
C GLY A 107 17.48 -6.56 0.01
N GLY A 108 17.15 -6.40 -1.28
CA GLY A 108 17.34 -7.43 -2.31
C GLY A 108 16.34 -8.60 -2.27
N ARG A 109 15.22 -8.50 -1.55
CA ARG A 109 14.22 -9.56 -1.43
C ARG A 109 12.79 -9.04 -1.28
N PHE A 110 11.85 -9.90 -1.57
CA PHE A 110 10.44 -9.68 -1.24
C PHE A 110 10.15 -10.20 0.17
N ILE A 111 9.37 -9.45 0.93
CA ILE A 111 8.80 -9.86 2.22
C ILE A 111 7.29 -9.67 2.14
N ALA A 112 6.54 -10.73 2.41
CA ALA A 112 5.09 -10.73 2.46
C ALA A 112 4.61 -11.23 3.83
N SER A 113 3.35 -10.98 4.17
CA SER A 113 2.79 -11.45 5.44
C SER A 113 1.47 -12.19 5.23
N HIS A 114 1.37 -13.34 5.90
CA HIS A 114 0.16 -14.15 6.05
C HIS A 114 -0.22 -14.19 7.52
N GLY A 115 -1.19 -13.38 7.92
CA GLY A 115 -1.47 -13.18 9.35
C GLY A 115 -0.24 -12.63 10.08
N GLY A 116 0.25 -13.34 11.08
CA GLY A 116 1.48 -13.01 11.81
C GLY A 116 2.73 -13.72 11.28
N GLU A 117 2.62 -14.55 10.24
CA GLU A 117 3.73 -15.28 9.63
C GLU A 117 4.29 -14.50 8.44
N LEU A 118 5.63 -14.42 8.35
CA LEU A 118 6.32 -13.84 7.23
C LEU A 118 6.57 -14.88 6.14
N LEU A 119 6.52 -14.41 4.91
CA LEU A 119 7.00 -15.14 3.74
C LEU A 119 8.09 -14.27 3.12
N TRP A 120 9.19 -14.86 2.69
CA TRP A 120 10.23 -14.12 2.00
C TRP A 120 10.67 -14.83 0.72
N SER A 121 11.20 -14.06 -0.24
CA SER A 121 11.70 -14.57 -1.51
C SER A 121 12.90 -13.76 -2.00
N ALA A 122 13.96 -14.45 -2.39
CA ALA A 122 15.16 -13.84 -2.98
C ALA A 122 15.07 -13.68 -4.50
N ASP A 123 14.04 -14.23 -5.14
CA ASP A 123 13.90 -14.24 -6.61
C ASP A 123 12.51 -13.76 -7.09
N GLY A 124 11.56 -13.57 -6.14
CA GLY A 124 10.17 -13.23 -6.44
C GLY A 124 9.36 -14.36 -7.09
N GLU A 125 9.87 -15.60 -7.07
CA GLU A 125 9.19 -16.79 -7.60
C GLU A 125 8.99 -17.86 -6.56
N LYS A 126 9.96 -18.07 -5.66
CA LYS A 126 9.89 -19.04 -4.58
C LYS A 126 9.77 -18.33 -3.25
N PHE A 127 8.60 -18.41 -2.63
CA PHE A 127 8.36 -17.89 -1.30
C PHE A 127 8.55 -18.98 -0.25
N VAL A 128 9.25 -18.64 0.82
CA VAL A 128 9.59 -19.52 1.95
C VAL A 128 9.03 -18.91 3.21
N ALA A 129 8.50 -19.74 4.10
CA ALA A 129 8.04 -19.31 5.43
C ALA A 129 9.22 -18.78 6.25
N GLY A 130 8.97 -17.65 6.92
CA GLY A 130 9.91 -16.97 7.80
C GLY A 130 9.43 -16.96 9.24
N ALA A 131 9.65 -15.83 9.91
CA ALA A 131 9.25 -15.64 11.30
C ALA A 131 7.72 -15.62 11.47
N LYS A 132 7.25 -16.10 12.63
CA LYS A 132 5.86 -16.07 13.03
C LYS A 132 5.68 -15.40 14.38
N LEU A 133 4.57 -14.68 14.55
CA LEU A 133 4.13 -14.14 15.82
C LEU A 133 3.27 -15.18 16.54
N ASP A 134 3.78 -15.70 17.65
CA ASP A 134 3.07 -16.69 18.48
C ASP A 134 2.28 -15.98 19.59
N TRP A 135 1.40 -15.08 19.21
CA TRP A 135 0.49 -14.43 20.15
C TRP A 135 -0.86 -15.16 20.21
N PRO A 136 -1.45 -15.26 21.39
CA PRO A 136 -2.79 -15.82 21.52
C PRO A 136 -3.81 -14.92 20.82
N GLY A 137 -4.72 -15.54 20.07
CA GLY A 137 -5.75 -14.82 19.30
C GLY A 137 -5.50 -14.83 17.79
N THR A 138 -6.24 -13.98 17.09
CA THR A 138 -6.13 -13.85 15.62
C THR A 138 -5.26 -12.66 15.25
N VAL A 139 -4.06 -12.93 14.78
CA VAL A 139 -3.12 -11.92 14.28
C VAL A 139 -3.41 -11.60 12.82
N ARG A 140 -3.54 -10.31 12.49
CA ARG A 140 -3.70 -9.84 11.11
C ARG A 140 -2.67 -8.77 10.79
N ALA A 141 -1.90 -8.98 9.74
CA ALA A 141 -1.06 -7.95 9.16
C ALA A 141 -1.87 -7.12 8.14
N PHE A 142 -1.62 -5.84 8.08
CA PHE A 142 -2.29 -4.96 7.12
C PHE A 142 -1.33 -4.36 6.11
N ARG A 143 -0.16 -3.89 6.57
CA ARG A 143 0.84 -3.24 5.72
C ARG A 143 2.25 -3.47 6.22
N ALA A 144 3.16 -3.29 5.29
CA ALA A 144 4.59 -3.30 5.54
C ALA A 144 5.26 -2.14 4.81
N ALA A 145 6.37 -1.66 5.36
CA ALA A 145 7.25 -0.69 4.72
C ALA A 145 8.71 -1.06 4.96
N TRP A 146 9.51 -0.92 3.91
CA TRP A 146 10.95 -1.07 4.00
C TRP A 146 11.61 0.29 4.17
N GLY A 147 12.62 0.36 5.02
CA GLY A 147 13.36 1.61 5.26
C GLY A 147 14.75 1.39 5.80
N ASP A 148 15.55 2.46 5.76
CA ASP A 148 16.95 2.54 6.14
C ASP A 148 17.10 3.51 7.32
N GLY A 149 16.68 3.10 8.50
CA GLY A 149 16.75 3.93 9.70
C GLY A 149 18.01 3.72 10.52
N GLU A 150 18.06 4.32 11.70
CA GLU A 150 19.09 4.04 12.68
C GLU A 150 19.08 2.55 13.02
N GLY A 151 20.24 1.90 12.89
CA GLY A 151 20.36 0.45 13.09
C GLY A 151 20.20 -0.37 11.79
N GLY A 152 20.15 0.25 10.62
CA GLY A 152 20.25 -0.38 9.29
C GLY A 152 18.90 -0.66 8.62
N HIS A 153 19.00 -1.42 7.54
CA HIS A 153 17.85 -1.80 6.71
C HIS A 153 16.87 -2.69 7.45
N ARG A 154 15.58 -2.38 7.39
CA ARG A 154 14.54 -3.26 7.92
C ARG A 154 13.17 -3.05 7.29
N CYS A 155 12.39 -4.11 7.34
CA CYS A 155 10.97 -4.09 7.07
C CYS A 155 10.22 -3.93 8.39
N VAL A 156 9.32 -2.95 8.47
CA VAL A 156 8.34 -2.82 9.56
C VAL A 156 7.00 -3.29 9.04
N ILE A 157 6.34 -4.17 9.80
CA ILE A 157 5.02 -4.71 9.51
C ILE A 157 4.08 -4.29 10.64
N VAL A 158 2.86 -3.90 10.28
CA VAL A 158 1.84 -3.46 11.24
C VAL A 158 0.52 -4.18 11.04
N GLY A 159 -0.27 -4.25 12.12
CA GLY A 159 -1.55 -4.92 12.04
C GLY A 159 -2.38 -4.80 13.31
N ASP A 160 -3.35 -5.71 13.43
CA ASP A 160 -4.12 -5.88 14.66
C ASP A 160 -4.09 -7.33 15.18
N LEU A 161 -4.36 -7.46 16.45
CA LEU A 161 -4.59 -8.69 17.17
C LEU A 161 -5.99 -8.67 17.73
N ASP A 162 -6.78 -9.68 17.39
CA ASP A 162 -8.06 -9.98 18.03
C ASP A 162 -7.82 -11.02 19.13
N PRO A 163 -7.81 -10.64 20.40
CA PRO A 163 -7.56 -11.59 21.49
C PRO A 163 -8.72 -12.55 21.72
N GLY A 164 -9.88 -12.32 21.08
CA GLY A 164 -11.09 -13.11 21.28
C GLY A 164 -11.88 -12.70 22.53
N GLY A 165 -12.98 -13.42 22.79
CA GLY A 165 -13.80 -13.19 24.00
C GLY A 165 -14.46 -11.82 24.09
N GLY A 166 -14.63 -11.09 22.97
CA GLY A 166 -15.23 -9.75 22.95
C GLY A 166 -14.29 -8.65 23.46
N GLN A 167 -13.02 -8.95 23.68
CA GLN A 167 -12.01 -7.96 24.06
C GLN A 167 -11.72 -6.97 22.93
N PRO A 168 -11.37 -5.71 23.22
CA PRO A 168 -10.94 -4.75 22.22
C PRO A 168 -9.73 -5.28 21.41
N ARG A 169 -9.72 -4.96 20.13
CA ARG A 169 -8.57 -5.28 19.27
C ARG A 169 -7.38 -4.42 19.64
N GLU A 170 -6.24 -5.04 19.71
CA GLU A 170 -4.96 -4.40 19.93
C GLU A 170 -4.22 -4.16 18.62
N GLY A 171 -3.36 -3.16 18.56
CA GLY A 171 -2.42 -2.99 17.46
C GLY A 171 -1.13 -3.75 17.71
N TRP A 172 -0.39 -4.00 16.64
CA TRP A 172 0.96 -4.48 16.76
C TRP A 172 1.88 -3.91 15.68
N ARG A 173 3.15 -3.89 16.02
CA ARG A 173 4.24 -3.52 15.14
C ARG A 173 5.34 -4.55 15.32
N ALA A 174 5.94 -4.98 14.24
CA ALA A 174 7.08 -5.88 14.27
C ALA A 174 8.09 -5.49 13.20
N SER A 175 9.35 -5.72 13.44
CA SER A 175 10.40 -5.42 12.49
C SER A 175 11.28 -6.64 12.20
N THR A 176 11.79 -6.68 10.99
CA THR A 176 12.69 -7.72 10.50
C THR A 176 13.71 -7.15 9.51
N PRO A 177 14.98 -7.54 9.59
CA PRO A 177 15.98 -7.14 8.60
C PRO A 177 15.93 -8.01 7.34
N ASP A 178 15.32 -9.20 7.39
CA ASP A 178 15.50 -10.26 6.39
C ASP A 178 14.23 -11.06 6.07
N GLY A 179 13.13 -10.88 6.82
CA GLY A 179 11.91 -11.66 6.70
C GLY A 179 12.02 -13.06 7.33
N ILE A 180 13.20 -13.43 7.86
CA ILE A 180 13.47 -14.76 8.44
C ILE A 180 13.19 -14.77 9.94
N ARG A 181 13.46 -13.66 10.61
CA ARG A 181 13.25 -13.49 12.05
C ARG A 181 12.75 -12.09 12.38
N TYR A 182 11.92 -11.98 13.39
CA TYR A 182 11.58 -10.68 13.96
C TYR A 182 12.68 -10.22 14.92
N THR A 183 13.10 -8.96 14.80
CA THR A 183 14.05 -8.30 15.71
C THR A 183 13.35 -7.45 16.75
N SER A 184 12.12 -7.03 16.47
CA SER A 184 11.25 -6.35 17.44
C SER A 184 9.81 -6.82 17.24
N ARG A 185 9.06 -6.89 18.35
CA ARG A 185 7.64 -7.24 18.39
C ARG A 185 7.00 -6.44 19.50
N ASP A 186 6.17 -5.49 19.14
CA ASP A 186 5.53 -4.58 20.08
C ASP A 186 4.01 -4.62 19.92
N ARG A 187 3.29 -4.51 21.05
CA ARG A 187 1.82 -4.46 21.10
C ARG A 187 1.38 -3.07 21.57
N GLY A 188 0.44 -2.50 20.86
CA GLY A 188 -0.17 -1.22 21.19
C GLY A 188 -1.66 -1.36 21.51
N THR A 189 -2.23 -0.35 22.13
CA THR A 189 -3.63 -0.34 22.55
C THR A 189 -4.63 -0.13 21.41
N ARG A 190 -4.17 0.30 20.22
CA ARG A 190 -5.01 0.58 19.05
C ARG A 190 -4.49 -0.13 17.81
N PRO A 191 -5.37 -0.64 16.94
CA PRO A 191 -4.98 -1.24 15.66
C PRO A 191 -4.10 -0.31 14.83
N ALA A 192 -3.02 -0.84 14.25
CA ALA A 192 -2.19 -0.13 13.29
C ALA A 192 -2.61 -0.49 11.87
N ARG A 193 -3.00 0.49 11.05
CA ARG A 193 -3.59 0.26 9.73
C ARG A 193 -2.60 0.33 8.60
N ASP A 194 -1.66 1.25 8.68
CA ASP A 194 -0.66 1.46 7.64
C ASP A 194 0.66 1.96 8.21
N VAL A 195 1.72 1.79 7.44
CA VAL A 195 3.07 2.24 7.76
C VAL A 195 3.76 2.74 6.50
N ALA A 196 4.48 3.85 6.61
CA ALA A 196 5.34 4.39 5.57
C ALA A 196 6.72 4.72 6.12
N TYR A 197 7.74 4.70 5.26
CA TYR A 197 9.09 5.15 5.56
C TYR A 197 9.47 6.36 4.68
N GLY A 198 10.01 7.39 5.29
CA GLY A 198 10.49 8.59 4.61
C GLY A 198 11.21 9.52 5.57
N ALA A 199 12.05 10.41 5.07
CA ALA A 199 12.84 11.34 5.86
C ALA A 199 13.63 10.68 7.03
N GLY A 200 14.06 9.43 6.86
CA GLY A 200 14.75 8.68 7.93
C GLY A 200 13.84 8.15 9.04
N LEU A 201 12.52 8.17 8.84
CA LEU A 201 11.53 7.88 9.89
C LEU A 201 10.47 6.91 9.38
N TRP A 202 10.09 5.91 10.19
CA TRP A 202 8.84 5.18 10.00
C TRP A 202 7.71 5.94 10.67
N VAL A 203 6.56 6.00 9.99
CA VAL A 203 5.32 6.55 10.52
C VAL A 203 4.24 5.48 10.43
N VAL A 204 3.58 5.20 11.54
CA VAL A 204 2.43 4.29 11.66
C VAL A 204 1.18 5.10 11.92
N VAL A 205 0.08 4.72 11.27
CA VAL A 205 -1.23 5.33 11.46
C VAL A 205 -2.33 4.30 11.69
N GLY A 206 -3.42 4.72 12.33
CA GLY A 206 -4.58 3.88 12.58
C GLY A 206 -5.79 4.65 13.12
N PRO A 207 -6.85 3.93 13.56
CA PRO A 207 -8.06 4.54 14.07
C PRO A 207 -7.84 5.29 15.40
N GLY A 208 -8.76 6.20 15.69
CA GLY A 208 -8.75 7.02 16.89
C GLY A 208 -7.56 7.99 16.97
N GLY A 209 -7.14 8.52 15.83
CA GLY A 209 -6.03 9.47 15.74
C GLY A 209 -4.66 8.83 15.96
N LEU A 210 -4.51 7.50 15.85
CA LEU A 210 -3.22 6.87 16.03
C LEU A 210 -2.23 7.38 14.98
N ILE A 211 -1.20 8.08 15.46
CA ILE A 211 0.03 8.36 14.73
C ILE A 211 1.20 8.08 15.66
N GLU A 212 2.15 7.29 15.19
CA GLU A 212 3.40 7.03 15.89
C GLU A 212 4.55 7.07 14.91
N SER A 213 5.71 7.44 15.37
CA SER A 213 6.92 7.46 14.57
C SER A 213 8.09 6.77 15.26
N SER A 214 9.03 6.28 14.44
CA SER A 214 10.22 5.58 14.92
C SER A 214 11.39 5.84 13.99
N ILE A 215 12.56 6.12 14.54
CA ILE A 215 13.82 6.27 13.78
C ILE A 215 14.53 4.92 13.56
N ASP A 216 14.22 3.93 14.40
CA ASP A 216 14.86 2.61 14.40
C ASP A 216 13.89 1.48 13.99
N GLY A 217 12.59 1.77 13.79
CA GLY A 217 11.55 0.79 13.50
C GLY A 217 11.28 -0.19 14.64
N GLN A 218 11.71 0.13 15.87
CA GLN A 218 11.57 -0.72 17.05
C GLN A 218 11.00 0.04 18.25
N THR A 219 11.46 1.28 18.47
CA THR A 219 11.00 2.16 19.54
C THR A 219 10.06 3.21 18.97
N TRP A 220 8.84 3.27 19.47
CA TRP A 220 7.77 4.10 18.90
C TRP A 220 7.43 5.27 19.80
N GLN A 221 7.30 6.44 19.20
CA GLN A 221 6.93 7.69 19.87
C GLN A 221 5.55 8.14 19.40
N PRO A 222 4.58 8.34 20.31
CA PRO A 222 3.27 8.89 19.95
C PRO A 222 3.39 10.29 19.33
N ARG A 223 2.54 10.55 18.33
CA ARG A 223 2.40 11.87 17.68
C ARG A 223 0.94 12.28 17.69
N THR A 224 0.70 13.57 17.56
CA THR A 224 -0.66 14.12 17.54
C THR A 224 -0.89 14.84 16.22
N ALA A 225 -1.96 14.48 15.50
CA ALA A 225 -2.42 15.21 14.34
C ALA A 225 -3.68 16.02 14.67
N GLY A 226 -4.73 15.39 15.02
CA GLY A 226 -6.03 15.96 15.37
C GLY A 226 -6.83 15.00 16.22
N PRO A 227 -8.01 15.38 16.67
CA PRO A 227 -8.84 14.49 17.46
C PRO A 227 -9.41 13.37 16.59
N ASP A 228 -9.34 12.15 17.10
CA ASP A 228 -10.13 10.96 16.74
C ASP A 228 -10.31 10.62 15.23
N GLU A 229 -9.36 11.00 14.37
CA GLU A 229 -9.39 10.64 12.94
C GLU A 229 -9.10 9.15 12.77
N ASP A 230 -9.86 8.47 11.90
CA ASP A 230 -9.68 7.05 11.61
C ASP A 230 -8.75 6.83 10.41
N PHE A 231 -7.46 7.10 10.59
CA PHE A 231 -6.49 6.97 9.52
C PHE A 231 -6.43 5.55 8.95
N GLN A 232 -6.54 5.47 7.63
CA GLN A 232 -6.52 4.22 6.89
C GLN A 232 -5.23 4.02 6.06
N ARG A 233 -4.56 5.12 5.72
CA ARG A 233 -3.37 5.11 4.87
C ARG A 233 -2.37 6.18 5.31
N VAL A 234 -1.09 5.85 5.13
CA VAL A 234 0.00 6.83 5.16
C VAL A 234 0.95 6.55 3.99
N VAL A 235 1.40 7.61 3.33
CA VAL A 235 2.40 7.54 2.28
C VAL A 235 3.46 8.61 2.48
N TRP A 236 4.70 8.33 2.04
CA TRP A 236 5.76 9.32 1.90
C TRP A 236 5.87 9.77 0.45
N THR A 237 5.72 11.07 0.19
CA THR A 237 5.69 11.64 -1.17
C THR A 237 7.06 12.03 -1.71
N GLY A 238 8.12 11.81 -0.94
CA GLY A 238 9.47 12.33 -1.24
C GLY A 238 9.77 13.65 -0.52
N SER A 239 8.75 14.38 -0.07
CA SER A 239 8.89 15.67 0.63
C SER A 239 8.06 15.78 1.91
N ARG A 240 6.99 14.99 2.04
CA ARG A 240 6.09 14.98 3.21
C ARG A 240 5.36 13.65 3.34
N PHE A 241 4.97 13.32 4.55
CA PHE A 241 3.98 12.28 4.81
C PHE A 241 2.57 12.82 4.55
N LEU A 242 1.69 11.94 4.06
CA LEU A 242 0.25 12.16 3.98
C LEU A 242 -0.45 11.00 4.65
N ALA A 243 -1.20 11.28 5.73
CA ALA A 243 -2.10 10.35 6.39
C ALA A 243 -3.53 10.65 5.95
N THR A 244 -4.31 9.63 5.56
CA THR A 244 -5.64 9.84 5.00
C THR A 244 -6.70 9.02 5.69
N GLU A 245 -7.87 9.65 5.88
CA GLU A 245 -9.14 9.03 6.21
C GLU A 245 -10.16 9.41 5.14
N GLY A 246 -10.54 8.45 4.28
CA GLY A 246 -11.46 8.75 3.18
C GLY A 246 -10.96 9.92 2.33
N LYS A 247 -11.69 11.06 2.40
CA LYS A 247 -11.33 12.28 1.67
C LYS A 247 -10.47 13.26 2.47
N VAL A 248 -10.41 13.09 3.80
CA VAL A 248 -9.61 13.97 4.66
C VAL A 248 -8.16 13.51 4.65
N ALA A 249 -7.25 14.47 4.57
CA ALA A 249 -5.83 14.20 4.65
C ALA A 249 -5.15 15.10 5.68
N TRP A 250 -4.12 14.56 6.31
CA TRP A 250 -3.19 15.26 7.18
C TRP A 250 -1.79 15.14 6.62
N SER A 251 -1.00 16.18 6.69
CA SER A 251 0.35 16.21 6.16
C SER A 251 1.39 16.57 7.22
N SER A 252 2.58 16.00 7.07
CA SER A 252 3.72 16.30 7.91
C SER A 252 5.02 16.25 7.10
N PRO A 253 5.86 17.28 7.10
CA PRO A 253 7.14 17.25 6.41
C PRO A 253 8.17 16.38 7.14
N ASP A 254 8.00 16.15 8.42
CA ASP A 254 8.97 15.52 9.32
C ASP A 254 8.42 14.26 10.04
N GLY A 255 7.15 13.90 9.83
CA GLY A 255 6.48 12.78 10.52
C GLY A 255 6.18 13.04 12.01
N VAL A 256 6.46 14.26 12.50
CA VAL A 256 6.29 14.66 13.90
C VAL A 256 5.21 15.71 14.04
N ASN A 257 5.28 16.77 13.23
CA ASN A 257 4.35 17.89 13.24
C ASN A 257 3.32 17.72 12.14
N TRP A 258 2.04 17.58 12.50
CA TRP A 258 0.97 17.27 11.56
C TRP A 258 -0.01 18.43 11.43
N ALA A 259 -0.42 18.72 10.21
CA ALA A 259 -1.44 19.71 9.89
C ALA A 259 -2.45 19.15 8.90
N LYS A 260 -3.71 19.56 9.02
CA LYS A 260 -4.74 19.16 8.06
C LYS A 260 -4.39 19.68 6.68
N ALA A 261 -4.39 18.81 5.69
CA ALA A 261 -4.14 19.18 4.30
C ALA A 261 -5.37 19.91 3.75
N PRO A 262 -5.17 20.99 2.97
CA PRO A 262 -6.30 21.81 2.49
C PRO A 262 -7.16 21.09 1.45
N GLU A 263 -6.55 20.18 0.68
CA GLU A 263 -7.21 19.54 -0.45
C GLU A 263 -7.65 18.11 -0.13
N PRO A 264 -8.86 17.71 -0.52
CA PRO A 264 -9.35 16.35 -0.29
C PRO A 264 -8.70 15.36 -1.26
N ILE A 265 -8.43 14.15 -0.76
CA ILE A 265 -8.00 13.01 -1.58
C ILE A 265 -9.25 12.25 -2.07
N PRO A 266 -9.41 12.00 -3.38
CA PRO A 266 -10.65 11.42 -3.92
C PRO A 266 -10.86 9.93 -3.59
N GLY A 267 -9.98 9.30 -2.85
CA GLY A 267 -10.10 7.90 -2.48
C GLY A 267 -8.84 7.35 -1.79
N ARG A 268 -8.65 6.04 -1.90
CA ARG A 268 -7.48 5.38 -1.33
C ARG A 268 -6.21 5.78 -2.07
N LEU A 269 -5.33 6.49 -1.40
CA LEU A 269 -4.09 7.01 -1.97
C LEU A 269 -3.03 5.91 -2.10
N ALA A 270 -2.36 5.89 -3.25
CA ALA A 270 -1.07 5.28 -3.49
C ALA A 270 -0.13 6.31 -4.14
N TRP A 271 1.15 6.20 -3.86
CA TRP A 271 2.17 7.12 -4.37
C TRP A 271 3.23 6.35 -5.15
N ALA A 272 3.34 6.64 -6.44
CA ALA A 272 4.42 6.14 -7.28
C ALA A 272 5.61 7.09 -7.15
N ARG A 273 6.57 6.72 -6.31
CA ARG A 273 7.67 7.59 -5.88
C ARG A 273 8.56 8.01 -7.03
N GLU A 274 8.90 7.07 -7.88
CA GLU A 274 9.80 7.27 -9.02
C GLU A 274 9.24 8.26 -10.04
N GLU A 275 7.92 8.31 -10.17
CA GLU A 275 7.20 9.17 -11.10
C GLU A 275 6.64 10.43 -10.43
N ALA A 276 6.83 10.60 -9.11
CA ALA A 276 6.22 11.65 -8.31
C ALA A 276 4.71 11.79 -8.58
N LEU A 277 4.00 10.66 -8.62
CA LEU A 277 2.63 10.56 -9.07
C LEU A 277 1.71 10.00 -8.00
N GLY A 278 0.67 10.77 -7.65
CA GLY A 278 -0.42 10.33 -6.80
C GLY A 278 -1.49 9.60 -7.62
N ILE A 279 -1.83 8.39 -7.20
CA ILE A 279 -2.93 7.61 -7.77
C ILE A 279 -3.92 7.31 -6.63
N ALA A 280 -5.18 7.71 -6.81
CA ALA A 280 -6.22 7.44 -5.84
C ALA A 280 -7.32 6.57 -6.45
N PHE A 281 -7.74 5.55 -5.71
CA PHE A 281 -8.83 4.65 -6.08
C PHE A 281 -10.09 5.02 -5.31
N SER A 282 -11.13 5.44 -6.02
CA SER A 282 -12.43 5.68 -5.38
C SER A 282 -13.12 4.35 -5.01
N PRO A 283 -14.04 4.34 -4.04
CA PRO A 283 -14.84 3.17 -3.72
C PRO A 283 -15.62 2.60 -4.91
N GLY A 284 -15.99 3.45 -5.88
CA GLY A 284 -16.65 3.08 -7.13
C GLY A 284 -15.74 2.45 -8.18
N GLY A 285 -14.42 2.38 -7.93
CA GLY A 285 -13.45 1.78 -8.85
C GLY A 285 -12.83 2.77 -9.84
N ASP A 286 -13.11 4.07 -9.72
CA ASP A 286 -12.46 5.10 -10.52
C ASP A 286 -11.01 5.27 -10.13
N ILE A 287 -10.17 5.59 -11.11
CA ILE A 287 -8.78 6.02 -10.89
C ILE A 287 -8.70 7.53 -11.03
N HIS A 288 -8.06 8.16 -10.06
CA HIS A 288 -7.73 9.57 -10.08
C HIS A 288 -6.22 9.74 -10.05
N LEU A 289 -5.71 10.67 -10.84
CA LEU A 289 -4.29 10.97 -10.99
C LEU A 289 -4.00 12.40 -10.55
N SER A 290 -2.87 12.60 -9.87
CA SER A 290 -2.38 13.91 -9.46
C SER A 290 -0.85 13.94 -9.45
N THR A 291 -0.27 15.05 -9.87
CA THR A 291 1.18 15.31 -9.81
C THR A 291 1.57 16.18 -8.62
N ASP A 292 0.60 16.85 -7.97
CA ASP A 292 0.80 17.80 -6.88
C ASP A 292 0.01 17.44 -5.60
N LEU A 293 -0.85 16.40 -5.70
CA LEU A 293 -1.78 15.95 -4.65
C LEU A 293 -2.84 17.00 -4.26
N ALA A 294 -2.98 18.07 -5.03
CA ALA A 294 -3.96 19.10 -4.88
C ALA A 294 -5.04 19.02 -5.98
N ALA A 295 -4.63 18.98 -7.24
CA ALA A 295 -5.53 18.82 -8.36
C ALA A 295 -5.60 17.34 -8.80
N TRP A 296 -6.83 16.82 -8.85
CA TRP A 296 -7.08 15.40 -9.20
C TRP A 296 -7.85 15.28 -10.50
N ARG A 297 -7.32 14.52 -11.43
CA ARG A 297 -7.97 14.19 -12.70
C ARG A 297 -8.52 12.76 -12.65
N LYS A 298 -9.83 12.61 -12.82
CA LYS A 298 -10.46 11.30 -13.03
C LYS A 298 -10.06 10.75 -14.40
N LEU A 299 -9.63 9.49 -14.44
CA LEU A 299 -9.21 8.81 -15.66
C LEU A 299 -10.31 7.89 -16.18
N PRO A 300 -10.41 7.74 -17.51
CA PRO A 300 -11.18 6.66 -18.10
C PRO A 300 -10.45 5.34 -17.82
N VAL A 301 -11.08 4.46 -17.08
CA VAL A 301 -10.59 3.09 -16.83
C VAL A 301 -11.62 2.07 -17.32
N PRO A 302 -11.20 0.89 -17.79
CA PRO A 302 -12.14 -0.17 -18.10
C PRO A 302 -13.02 -0.46 -16.88
N PRO A 303 -14.36 -0.57 -17.08
CA PRO A 303 -15.27 -0.86 -15.96
C PRO A 303 -14.91 -2.21 -15.33
N GLY A 304 -14.91 -2.26 -14.01
CA GLY A 304 -14.54 -3.50 -13.33
C GLY A 304 -14.52 -3.41 -11.82
N ALA A 305 -14.13 -4.50 -11.20
CA ALA A 305 -14.03 -4.59 -9.75
C ALA A 305 -13.02 -3.57 -9.18
N PRO A 306 -13.24 -3.05 -7.98
CA PRO A 306 -12.38 -2.04 -7.36
C PRO A 306 -10.92 -2.48 -7.25
N LEU A 307 -10.01 -1.55 -7.56
CA LEU A 307 -8.58 -1.71 -7.37
C LEU A 307 -8.19 -1.41 -5.91
N LYS A 308 -7.11 -2.01 -5.45
CA LYS A 308 -6.66 -1.91 -4.05
C LYS A 308 -5.22 -1.43 -3.90
N ALA A 309 -4.36 -1.74 -4.86
CA ALA A 309 -2.97 -1.34 -4.84
C ALA A 309 -2.48 -1.02 -6.24
N VAL A 310 -1.47 -0.16 -6.31
CA VAL A 310 -0.71 0.13 -7.53
C VAL A 310 0.77 0.18 -7.18
N VAL A 311 1.58 -0.27 -8.10
CA VAL A 311 3.03 -0.21 -8.03
C VAL A 311 3.59 0.17 -9.39
N PHE A 312 4.67 0.94 -9.39
CA PHE A 312 5.47 1.27 -10.58
C PHE A 312 6.77 0.47 -10.57
N GLY A 313 7.27 0.15 -11.76
CA GLY A 313 8.57 -0.49 -11.89
C GLY A 313 9.06 -0.52 -13.32
N THR A 314 10.38 -0.72 -13.48
CA THR A 314 11.08 -0.84 -14.77
C THR A 314 11.59 -2.28 -14.90
N PRO A 315 10.83 -3.16 -15.59
CA PRO A 315 11.15 -4.57 -15.75
C PRO A 315 12.43 -4.86 -16.51
#